data_cdb9866f4862cffb31e2139881865ae9
#
_entry.id   cdb9866f4862cffb31e2139881865ae9
#
_cell.length_a   1.000
_cell.length_b   1.000
_cell.length_c   1.000
_cell.angle_alpha   90.00
_cell.angle_beta   90.00
_cell.angle_gamma   90.00
#
_symmetry.space_group_name_H-M   'P 1'
#
loop_
_entity.id
_entity.type
_entity.pdbx_description
1 polymer ?
#
loop_
_entity_poly.entity_id
_entity_poly.type
_entity_poly.pdbx_seq_one_letter_code
_entity_poly.pdbx_strand_id
1 'polypeptide(L)'
;LKYKCLIILLLFLTGNMMTEAQELIAPTDTVMAVVGDTVVSAGQDSVLALDSVPKKQTGLDAPVSYQAKDSIIMTGANWAYLFGESDVKYQQIELQSEKIEMNMDSSLVYATFGLDSIGEEFGYPLFKDGDQQYESKTMRYNFGTKKGYITDVITQQGEGYVTAGRTKKMDNDVLNMKGGRYTTCDEHD
;
A
#
# COMPACT_ATOMS: atom_id res chain seq x y z
N LEU A 1 16.54 -20.10 43.38
CA LEU A 1 16.04 -21.46 43.50
C LEU A 1 15.66 -21.98 42.11
N LYS A 2 16.41 -22.99 41.67
CA LYS A 2 16.34 -23.60 40.34
C LYS A 2 15.08 -24.46 40.24
N TYR A 3 14.26 -24.26 39.20
CA TYR A 3 13.39 -25.34 38.74
C TYR A 3 13.52 -25.54 37.23
N LYS A 4 14.01 -26.64 36.94
CA LYS A 4 14.18 -27.41 35.75
C LYS A 4 12.85 -27.56 35.01
N CYS A 5 12.84 -27.16 33.76
CA CYS A 5 11.78 -27.48 32.83
C CYS A 5 11.94 -28.93 32.36
N LEU A 6 10.93 -29.71 32.59
CA LEU A 6 10.85 -31.14 32.20
C LEU A 6 10.29 -31.20 30.78
N ILE A 7 11.09 -31.74 29.89
CA ILE A 7 10.75 -32.08 28.51
C ILE A 7 9.76 -33.24 28.52
N ILE A 8 8.56 -33.08 27.95
CA ILE A 8 7.72 -34.20 27.57
C ILE A 8 7.73 -34.28 26.04
N LEU A 9 8.54 -35.24 25.61
CA LEU A 9 8.57 -35.79 24.27
C LEU A 9 7.44 -36.82 24.18
N LEU A 10 6.40 -36.59 23.40
CA LEU A 10 5.45 -37.62 23.03
C LEU A 10 5.47 -37.83 21.53
N LEU A 11 6.09 -38.91 21.16
CA LEU A 11 5.98 -39.55 19.84
C LEU A 11 4.52 -40.03 19.63
N PHE A 12 3.92 -39.60 18.52
CA PHE A 12 2.90 -40.41 17.88
C PHE A 12 3.27 -40.67 16.43
N LEU A 13 3.57 -41.95 16.24
CA LEU A 13 3.83 -42.60 14.96
C LEU A 13 2.50 -43.03 14.35
N THR A 14 2.49 -43.06 13.02
CA THR A 14 1.61 -43.83 12.11
C THR A 14 0.30 -43.23 11.64
N GLY A 15 0.20 -43.14 10.32
CA GLY A 15 -1.04 -43.02 9.58
C GLY A 15 -0.84 -42.55 8.16
N ASN A 16 -0.15 -43.37 7.32
CA ASN A 16 -0.26 -43.25 5.86
C ASN A 16 -1.71 -43.51 5.44
N MET A 17 -2.32 -42.58 4.73
CA MET A 17 -3.34 -42.90 3.74
C MET A 17 -3.10 -42.09 2.48
N MET A 18 -2.59 -42.79 1.49
CA MET A 18 -2.70 -42.44 0.07
C MET A 18 -4.18 -42.40 -0.28
N THR A 19 -4.61 -41.35 -0.92
CA THR A 19 -5.82 -41.39 -1.74
C THR A 19 -5.49 -40.77 -3.09
N GLU A 20 -5.69 -41.60 -4.07
CA GLU A 20 -5.44 -41.47 -5.48
C GLU A 20 -6.13 -40.28 -6.13
N ALA A 21 -5.43 -39.71 -7.08
CA ALA A 21 -5.96 -38.79 -8.09
C ALA A 21 -7.01 -39.50 -8.96
N GLN A 22 -8.18 -38.92 -9.08
CA GLN A 22 -9.07 -39.19 -10.20
C GLN A 22 -9.09 -38.00 -11.15
N GLU A 23 -8.41 -38.21 -12.23
CA GLU A 23 -8.49 -37.53 -13.50
C GLU A 23 -9.90 -37.72 -14.06
N LEU A 24 -10.65 -36.64 -14.28
CA LEU A 24 -11.91 -36.71 -15.02
C LEU A 24 -11.81 -35.89 -16.28
N ILE A 25 -11.80 -36.67 -17.34
CA ILE A 25 -11.78 -36.39 -18.78
C ILE A 25 -12.92 -35.46 -19.17
N ALA A 26 -12.59 -34.45 -19.97
CA ALA A 26 -13.52 -33.63 -20.72
C ALA A 26 -14.20 -34.41 -21.85
N PRO A 27 -15.45 -34.15 -22.21
CA PRO A 27 -15.95 -34.49 -23.52
C PRO A 27 -15.90 -33.32 -24.48
N THR A 28 -15.17 -33.51 -25.53
CA THR A 28 -15.26 -32.83 -26.79
C THR A 28 -16.66 -33.05 -27.39
N ASP A 29 -17.34 -31.98 -27.75
CA ASP A 29 -18.43 -32.07 -28.72
C ASP A 29 -18.22 -31.07 -29.85
N THR A 30 -17.88 -31.68 -30.98
CA THR A 30 -17.78 -31.11 -32.32
C THR A 30 -19.19 -31.06 -32.91
N VAL A 31 -19.65 -29.89 -33.26
CA VAL A 31 -20.77 -29.77 -34.22
C VAL A 31 -20.36 -28.96 -35.42
N MET A 32 -20.19 -29.65 -36.53
CA MET A 32 -20.16 -29.10 -37.89
C MET A 32 -21.58 -28.77 -38.36
N ALA A 33 -21.78 -27.64 -39.00
CA ALA A 33 -22.75 -27.41 -40.05
C ALA A 33 -22.30 -26.17 -40.83
N VAL A 34 -21.77 -26.31 -41.95
CA VAL A 34 -22.31 -26.43 -43.34
C VAL A 34 -22.70 -25.07 -43.96
N VAL A 35 -21.78 -24.62 -44.83
CA VAL A 35 -21.88 -24.06 -46.19
C VAL A 35 -22.96 -23.01 -46.50
N GLY A 36 -22.46 -21.91 -47.01
CA GLY A 36 -23.19 -20.96 -47.83
C GLY A 36 -22.22 -20.05 -48.55
N ASP A 37 -21.87 -20.44 -49.81
CA ASP A 37 -21.07 -19.67 -50.76
C ASP A 37 -21.69 -18.30 -51.05
N THR A 38 -20.90 -17.25 -51.02
CA THR A 38 -20.98 -16.18 -52.02
C THR A 38 -19.67 -15.40 -52.04
N VAL A 39 -18.96 -15.51 -53.16
CA VAL A 39 -17.80 -14.69 -53.54
C VAL A 39 -18.30 -13.33 -54.00
N VAL A 40 -17.75 -12.22 -53.49
CA VAL A 40 -17.46 -11.03 -54.31
C VAL A 40 -16.35 -10.19 -53.66
N SER A 41 -15.23 -10.16 -54.32
CA SER A 41 -14.32 -9.09 -54.72
C SER A 41 -14.07 -7.87 -53.78
N ALA A 42 -12.78 -7.77 -53.46
CA ALA A 42 -11.91 -6.58 -53.44
C ALA A 42 -12.42 -5.25 -52.86
N GLY A 43 -11.71 -4.79 -51.86
CA GLY A 43 -11.69 -3.36 -51.51
C GLY A 43 -11.16 -3.07 -50.11
N GLN A 44 -9.86 -2.74 -50.07
CA GLN A 44 -9.22 -1.81 -49.13
C GLN A 44 -9.38 -2.00 -47.61
N ASP A 45 -8.25 -2.28 -47.04
CA ASP A 45 -7.70 -1.71 -45.80
C ASP A 45 -8.69 -0.94 -44.93
N SER A 46 -9.11 -1.58 -43.87
CA SER A 46 -9.50 -0.90 -42.63
C SER A 46 -9.03 -1.75 -41.49
N VAL A 47 -7.84 -1.41 -41.00
CA VAL A 47 -7.36 -1.84 -39.71
C VAL A 47 -8.40 -1.36 -38.69
N LEU A 48 -9.27 -2.25 -38.24
CA LEU A 48 -10.10 -1.99 -37.07
C LEU A 48 -9.16 -1.83 -35.92
N ALA A 49 -8.89 -0.55 -35.57
CA ALA A 49 -8.31 -0.20 -34.30
C ALA A 49 -9.17 -0.86 -33.23
N LEU A 50 -8.58 -1.83 -32.52
CA LEU A 50 -9.16 -2.32 -31.29
C LEU A 50 -9.37 -1.09 -30.42
N ASP A 51 -10.63 -0.79 -30.18
CA ASP A 51 -11.09 0.23 -29.26
C ASP A 51 -10.40 -0.05 -27.92
N SER A 52 -9.38 0.74 -27.62
CA SER A 52 -8.72 0.74 -26.35
C SER A 52 -9.76 1.22 -25.35
N VAL A 53 -10.28 0.31 -24.54
CA VAL A 53 -11.06 0.63 -23.36
C VAL A 53 -10.34 1.77 -22.65
N PRO A 54 -10.97 2.93 -22.44
CA PRO A 54 -10.31 4.04 -21.76
C PRO A 54 -9.95 3.56 -20.37
N LYS A 55 -8.66 3.29 -20.14
CA LYS A 55 -8.10 3.05 -18.82
C LYS A 55 -8.43 4.31 -18.02
N LYS A 56 -9.35 4.20 -17.04
CA LYS A 56 -9.70 5.28 -16.11
C LYS A 56 -8.37 5.79 -15.56
N GLN A 57 -7.94 6.96 -16.04
CA GLN A 57 -6.72 7.57 -15.55
C GLN A 57 -6.99 7.93 -14.10
N THR A 58 -6.43 7.16 -13.17
CA THR A 58 -6.17 7.66 -11.85
C THR A 58 -5.31 8.89 -12.07
N GLY A 59 -5.72 10.06 -11.58
CA GLY A 59 -5.07 11.35 -11.90
C GLY A 59 -3.62 11.48 -11.41
N LEU A 60 -2.90 10.36 -11.32
CA LEU A 60 -1.50 10.24 -10.95
C LEU A 60 -0.67 9.86 -12.18
N ASP A 61 0.48 10.51 -12.34
CA ASP A 61 1.40 10.36 -13.49
C ASP A 61 2.22 9.06 -13.43
N ALA A 62 2.22 8.36 -12.29
CA ALA A 62 2.98 7.14 -12.06
C ALA A 62 2.15 6.11 -11.26
N PRO A 63 2.51 4.82 -11.32
CA PRO A 63 1.87 3.80 -10.49
C PRO A 63 2.23 4.00 -9.00
N VAL A 64 1.26 3.72 -8.14
CA VAL A 64 1.49 3.60 -6.69
C VAL A 64 1.75 2.13 -6.38
N SER A 65 2.86 1.82 -5.72
CA SER A 65 3.12 0.50 -5.15
C SER A 65 2.83 0.52 -3.66
N TYR A 66 2.29 -0.57 -3.14
CA TYR A 66 1.98 -0.69 -1.72
C TYR A 66 2.16 -2.14 -1.26
N GLN A 67 2.58 -2.29 -0.03
CA GLN A 67 2.77 -3.58 0.64
C GLN A 67 2.45 -3.46 2.12
N ALA A 68 2.13 -4.57 2.75
CA ALA A 68 1.92 -4.70 4.18
C ALA A 68 2.32 -6.10 4.63
N LYS A 69 2.79 -6.23 5.87
CA LYS A 69 3.26 -7.50 6.42
C LYS A 69 2.11 -8.40 6.85
N ASP A 70 1.07 -7.84 7.47
CA ASP A 70 -0.01 -8.61 8.04
C ASP A 70 -1.17 -8.81 7.07
N SER A 71 -1.77 -7.71 6.57
CA SER A 71 -2.89 -7.82 5.64
C SER A 71 -3.11 -6.58 4.79
N ILE A 72 -3.72 -6.80 3.61
CA ILE A 72 -4.24 -5.76 2.74
C ILE A 72 -5.70 -6.07 2.46
N ILE A 73 -6.58 -5.14 2.79
CA ILE A 73 -8.02 -5.24 2.54
C ILE A 73 -8.39 -4.22 1.46
N MET A 74 -8.96 -4.69 0.36
CA MET A 74 -9.46 -3.82 -0.71
C MET A 74 -10.97 -3.86 -0.74
N THR A 75 -11.60 -2.69 -0.83
CA THR A 75 -13.06 -2.59 -0.95
C THR A 75 -13.47 -2.10 -2.33
N GLY A 76 -14.70 -2.42 -2.75
CA GLY A 76 -15.24 -2.04 -4.06
C GLY A 76 -15.38 -0.54 -4.31
N ALA A 77 -15.12 0.31 -3.31
CA ALA A 77 -15.14 1.77 -3.40
C ALA A 77 -13.72 2.37 -3.57
N ASN A 78 -12.80 1.61 -4.15
CA ASN A 78 -11.41 2.02 -4.41
C ASN A 78 -10.63 2.42 -3.14
N TRP A 79 -10.97 1.82 -2.00
CA TRP A 79 -10.22 1.93 -0.77
C TRP A 79 -9.32 0.72 -0.57
N ALA A 80 -8.09 0.96 -0.11
CA ALA A 80 -7.18 -0.05 0.40
C ALA A 80 -6.81 0.28 1.85
N TYR A 81 -6.81 -0.76 2.69
CA TYR A 81 -6.41 -0.71 4.08
C TYR A 81 -5.24 -1.66 4.26
N LEU A 82 -4.13 -1.14 4.74
CA LEU A 82 -2.89 -1.87 4.94
C LEU A 82 -2.60 -1.95 6.44
N PHE A 83 -2.18 -3.12 6.90
CA PHE A 83 -1.90 -3.40 8.30
C PHE A 83 -0.57 -4.14 8.45
N GLY A 84 0.20 -3.76 9.47
CA GLY A 84 1.49 -4.35 9.81
C GLY A 84 2.61 -3.86 8.90
N GLU A 85 3.52 -3.05 9.43
CA GLU A 85 4.70 -2.54 8.71
C GLU A 85 4.37 -2.16 7.26
N SER A 86 3.31 -1.39 7.10
CA SER A 86 2.78 -0.98 5.79
C SER A 86 3.70 0.02 5.10
N ASP A 87 3.86 -0.12 3.78
CA ASP A 87 4.71 0.75 2.95
C ASP A 87 3.97 1.12 1.65
N VAL A 88 3.96 2.40 1.33
CA VAL A 88 3.36 2.95 0.11
C VAL A 88 4.40 3.83 -0.59
N LYS A 89 4.65 3.55 -1.87
CA LYS A 89 5.63 4.29 -2.70
C LYS A 89 4.97 4.89 -3.93
N TYR A 90 5.27 6.15 -4.16
CA TYR A 90 4.86 6.89 -5.33
C TYR A 90 5.98 7.84 -5.78
N GLN A 91 6.58 7.56 -6.93
CA GLN A 91 7.74 8.29 -7.44
C GLN A 91 8.89 8.30 -6.38
N GLN A 92 9.27 9.47 -5.87
CA GLN A 92 10.29 9.64 -4.83
C GLN A 92 9.72 9.63 -3.41
N ILE A 93 8.38 9.51 -3.29
CA ILE A 93 7.69 9.53 -2.01
C ILE A 93 7.59 8.11 -1.47
N GLU A 94 7.92 7.94 -0.20
CA GLU A 94 7.75 6.71 0.57
C GLU A 94 7.04 7.03 1.89
N LEU A 95 5.98 6.28 2.20
CA LEU A 95 5.23 6.39 3.44
C LEU A 95 5.16 5.03 4.11
N GLN A 96 5.77 4.93 5.26
CA GLN A 96 5.76 3.73 6.10
C GLN A 96 4.95 3.99 7.37
N SER A 97 4.18 3.00 7.83
CA SER A 97 3.42 3.07 9.07
C SER A 97 2.85 1.71 9.46
N GLU A 98 2.40 1.56 10.71
CA GLU A 98 1.67 0.36 11.12
C GLU A 98 0.33 0.22 10.40
N LYS A 99 -0.38 1.34 10.20
CA LYS A 99 -1.66 1.36 9.46
C LYS A 99 -1.67 2.43 8.40
N ILE A 100 -2.06 2.04 7.19
CA ILE A 100 -2.29 2.97 6.09
C ILE A 100 -3.66 2.72 5.46
N GLU A 101 -4.44 3.78 5.33
CA GLU A 101 -5.69 3.79 4.57
C GLU A 101 -5.47 4.63 3.32
N MET A 102 -5.83 4.10 2.16
CA MET A 102 -5.63 4.78 0.87
C MET A 102 -6.92 4.77 0.05
N ASN A 103 -7.29 5.94 -0.46
CA ASN A 103 -8.33 6.07 -1.47
C ASN A 103 -7.71 6.33 -2.84
N MET A 104 -7.87 5.38 -3.75
CA MET A 104 -7.21 5.41 -5.07
C MET A 104 -7.82 6.45 -6.01
N ASP A 105 -9.11 6.78 -5.87
CA ASP A 105 -9.76 7.78 -6.74
C ASP A 105 -9.31 9.20 -6.42
N SER A 106 -9.20 9.52 -5.13
CA SER A 106 -8.77 10.84 -4.66
C SER A 106 -7.27 10.96 -4.46
N SER A 107 -6.52 9.86 -4.60
CA SER A 107 -5.08 9.78 -4.35
C SER A 107 -4.69 10.22 -2.93
N LEU A 108 -5.61 10.02 -1.99
CA LEU A 108 -5.45 10.41 -0.59
C LEU A 108 -5.01 9.21 0.24
N VAL A 109 -3.99 9.39 1.05
CA VAL A 109 -3.53 8.40 2.04
C VAL A 109 -3.61 8.99 3.44
N TYR A 110 -3.96 8.15 4.40
CA TYR A 110 -3.93 8.41 5.83
C TYR A 110 -3.11 7.33 6.51
N ALA A 111 -2.11 7.74 7.29
CA ALA A 111 -1.23 6.86 8.02
C ALA A 111 -1.30 7.14 9.52
N THR A 112 -1.25 6.09 10.33
CA THR A 112 -1.30 6.16 11.78
C THR A 112 -0.58 4.96 12.42
N PHE A 113 -0.20 5.11 13.66
CA PHE A 113 0.41 4.09 14.50
C PHE A 113 -0.55 2.92 14.81
N GLY A 114 -0.02 1.82 15.31
CA GLY A 114 -0.74 0.72 15.92
C GLY A 114 -0.74 0.81 17.45
N LEU A 115 -1.54 -0.06 18.07
CA LEU A 115 -1.51 -0.30 19.50
C LEU A 115 -1.13 -1.76 19.75
N ASP A 116 -0.23 -1.99 20.67
CA ASP A 116 0.12 -3.32 21.12
C ASP A 116 -0.92 -3.91 22.10
N SER A 117 -0.64 -5.10 22.65
CA SER A 117 -1.55 -5.80 23.57
C SER A 117 -1.75 -5.12 24.93
N ILE A 118 -0.86 -4.20 25.30
CA ILE A 118 -0.95 -3.41 26.53
C ILE A 118 -1.38 -1.96 26.28
N GLY A 119 -1.65 -1.61 25.03
CA GLY A 119 -2.15 -0.30 24.60
C GLY A 119 -1.06 0.74 24.33
N GLU A 120 0.21 0.32 24.20
CA GLU A 120 1.30 1.21 23.79
C GLU A 120 1.29 1.47 22.28
N GLU A 121 1.57 2.71 21.91
CA GLU A 121 1.62 3.14 20.50
C GLU A 121 2.94 2.70 19.86
N PHE A 122 2.87 2.14 18.62
CA PHE A 122 4.04 1.72 17.86
C PHE A 122 3.84 1.89 16.35
N GLY A 123 4.93 1.82 15.57
CA GLY A 123 4.87 1.87 14.10
C GLY A 123 4.34 3.20 13.58
N TYR A 124 4.86 4.30 14.12
CA TYR A 124 4.49 5.66 13.72
C TYR A 124 4.76 5.94 12.24
N PRO A 125 3.96 6.81 11.59
CA PRO A 125 4.19 7.22 10.24
C PRO A 125 5.56 7.86 10.02
N LEU A 126 6.31 7.28 9.07
CA LEU A 126 7.56 7.79 8.55
C LEU A 126 7.35 8.15 7.07
N PHE A 127 7.41 9.42 6.75
CA PHE A 127 7.22 9.93 5.39
C PHE A 127 8.54 10.48 4.85
N LYS A 128 8.89 10.05 3.64
CA LYS A 128 10.05 10.55 2.90
C LYS A 128 9.60 11.18 1.58
N ASP A 129 10.19 12.30 1.24
CA ASP A 129 10.00 12.99 -0.04
C ASP A 129 11.37 13.48 -0.53
N GLY A 130 12.01 12.69 -1.39
CA GLY A 130 13.42 12.87 -1.73
C GLY A 130 14.32 12.74 -0.49
N ASP A 131 15.09 13.80 -0.21
CA ASP A 131 16.01 13.85 0.94
C ASP A 131 15.33 14.27 2.25
N GLN A 132 14.06 14.64 2.21
CA GLN A 132 13.31 15.10 3.39
C GLN A 132 12.60 13.94 4.08
N GLN A 133 12.74 13.86 5.40
CA GLN A 133 12.10 12.87 6.23
C GLN A 133 11.27 13.52 7.33
N TYR A 134 10.09 12.97 7.57
CA TYR A 134 9.14 13.42 8.57
C TYR A 134 8.65 12.22 9.39
N GLU A 135 8.90 12.23 10.68
CA GLU A 135 8.26 11.33 11.62
C GLU A 135 7.03 12.02 12.23
N SER A 136 5.97 11.29 12.49
CA SER A 136 4.73 11.92 12.96
C SER A 136 3.82 10.94 13.69
N LYS A 137 2.90 11.47 14.49
CA LYS A 137 1.85 10.66 15.11
C LYS A 137 0.77 10.22 14.10
N THR A 138 0.34 11.14 13.25
CA THR A 138 -0.56 10.84 12.14
C THR A 138 -0.21 11.68 10.92
N MET A 139 -0.47 11.14 9.74
CA MET A 139 -0.25 11.85 8.49
C MET A 139 -1.40 11.61 7.52
N ARG A 140 -1.85 12.69 6.90
CA ARG A 140 -2.72 12.65 5.73
C ARG A 140 -2.00 13.34 4.58
N TYR A 141 -1.86 12.65 3.45
CA TYR A 141 -1.17 13.16 2.29
C TYR A 141 -1.97 12.88 1.01
N ASN A 142 -1.92 13.81 0.06
CA ASN A 142 -2.54 13.64 -1.24
C ASN A 142 -1.47 13.64 -2.33
N PHE A 143 -1.28 12.51 -3.00
CA PHE A 143 -0.26 12.33 -4.03
C PHE A 143 -0.50 13.23 -5.26
N GLY A 144 -1.74 13.50 -5.64
CA GLY A 144 -2.08 14.34 -6.78
C GLY A 144 -1.80 15.81 -6.54
N THR A 145 -2.14 16.32 -5.34
CA THR A 145 -1.92 17.75 -5.00
C THR A 145 -0.60 18.01 -4.30
N LYS A 146 0.14 16.94 -3.90
CA LYS A 146 1.40 17.00 -3.14
C LYS A 146 1.28 17.77 -1.81
N LYS A 147 0.09 17.79 -1.21
CA LYS A 147 -0.20 18.46 0.06
C LYS A 147 -0.41 17.49 1.18
N GLY A 148 0.14 17.79 2.36
CA GLY A 148 0.03 16.97 3.55
C GLY A 148 -0.46 17.73 4.77
N TYR A 149 -1.08 16.99 5.68
CA TYR A 149 -1.41 17.45 7.03
C TYR A 149 -0.86 16.44 8.02
N ILE A 150 0.00 16.92 8.93
CA ILE A 150 0.83 16.09 9.81
C ILE A 150 0.61 16.55 11.25
N THR A 151 0.46 15.58 12.17
CA THR A 151 0.36 15.88 13.60
C THR A 151 1.59 15.37 14.35
N ASP A 152 2.04 16.13 15.32
CA ASP A 152 3.19 15.83 16.18
C ASP A 152 4.40 15.39 15.33
N VAL A 153 4.80 16.30 14.42
CA VAL A 153 5.89 16.07 13.49
C VAL A 153 7.25 16.32 14.12
N ILE A 154 8.20 15.48 13.74
CA ILE A 154 9.64 15.66 13.96
C ILE A 154 10.31 15.57 12.59
N THR A 155 11.14 16.56 12.24
CA THR A 155 11.89 16.56 10.98
C THR A 155 13.25 17.23 11.18
N GLN A 156 14.26 16.67 10.54
CA GLN A 156 15.60 17.26 10.52
C GLN A 156 15.63 18.42 9.54
N GLN A 157 16.17 19.57 9.99
CA GLN A 157 16.38 20.75 9.18
C GLN A 157 17.79 21.29 9.40
N GLY A 158 18.70 21.06 8.44
CA GLY A 158 20.11 21.39 8.60
C GLY A 158 20.76 20.57 9.71
N GLU A 159 21.37 21.24 10.67
CA GLU A 159 22.08 20.60 11.82
C GLU A 159 21.16 20.38 13.04
N GLY A 160 19.85 20.64 12.94
CA GLY A 160 18.93 20.50 14.04
C GLY A 160 17.61 19.87 13.66
N TYR A 161 16.73 19.79 14.63
CA TYR A 161 15.40 19.18 14.53
C TYR A 161 14.31 20.23 14.76
N VAL A 162 13.27 20.14 13.95
CA VAL A 162 12.05 20.90 14.11
C VAL A 162 10.95 19.97 14.59
N THR A 163 10.31 20.30 15.70
CA THR A 163 9.10 19.62 16.19
C THR A 163 7.91 20.54 16.08
N ALA A 164 6.72 20.02 15.75
CA ALA A 164 5.51 20.82 15.74
C ALA A 164 4.26 19.96 15.97
N GLY A 165 3.32 20.45 16.76
CA GLY A 165 2.07 19.74 17.03
C GLY A 165 1.14 19.62 15.82
N ARG A 166 1.15 20.60 14.91
CA ARG A 166 0.41 20.57 13.64
C ARG A 166 1.19 21.20 12.52
N THR A 167 1.30 20.48 11.41
CA THR A 167 2.05 20.94 10.22
C THR A 167 1.23 20.71 8.96
N LYS A 168 1.22 21.69 8.08
CA LYS A 168 0.69 21.59 6.74
C LYS A 168 1.84 21.69 5.74
N LYS A 169 2.14 20.59 5.02
CA LYS A 169 3.09 20.55 3.91
C LYS A 169 2.38 21.04 2.64
N MET A 170 2.99 21.96 1.96
CA MET A 170 2.54 22.48 0.68
C MET A 170 3.28 21.78 -0.47
N ASP A 171 2.78 21.92 -1.68
CA ASP A 171 3.34 21.36 -2.92
C ASP A 171 4.71 21.97 -3.33
N ASN A 172 5.06 23.11 -2.78
CA ASN A 172 6.35 23.81 -2.98
C ASN A 172 7.31 23.62 -1.79
N ASP A 173 7.17 22.51 -1.03
CA ASP A 173 7.95 22.15 0.15
C ASP A 173 7.90 23.14 1.33
N VAL A 174 7.02 24.13 1.26
CA VAL A 174 6.76 25.02 2.40
C VAL A 174 6.00 24.27 3.49
N LEU A 175 6.49 24.35 4.72
CA LEU A 175 5.88 23.80 5.92
C LEU A 175 5.27 24.92 6.76
N ASN A 176 3.95 24.92 6.90
CA ASN A 176 3.24 25.81 7.83
C ASN A 176 3.02 25.09 9.14
N MET A 177 3.71 25.52 10.19
CA MET A 177 3.72 24.84 11.49
C MET A 177 3.00 25.63 12.57
N LYS A 178 2.30 24.93 13.45
CA LYS A 178 1.74 25.48 14.68
C LYS A 178 2.34 24.80 15.89
N GLY A 179 2.85 25.58 16.85
CA GLY A 179 3.55 25.06 18.02
C GLY A 179 4.94 24.51 17.66
N GLY A 180 5.58 25.11 16.65
CA GLY A 180 6.90 24.71 16.22
C GLY A 180 7.98 25.06 17.25
N ARG A 181 8.96 24.13 17.41
CA ARG A 181 10.18 24.30 18.20
C ARG A 181 11.36 23.87 17.34
N TYR A 182 12.50 24.49 17.54
CA TYR A 182 13.76 24.10 16.91
C TYR A 182 14.77 23.76 18.01
N THR A 183 15.47 22.66 17.87
CA THR A 183 16.53 22.23 18.77
C THR A 183 17.69 21.63 17.98
N THR A 184 18.91 21.78 18.49
CA THR A 184 20.12 21.10 17.99
C THR A 184 20.46 19.84 18.78
N CYS A 185 19.63 19.47 19.76
CA CYS A 185 19.79 18.25 20.54
C CYS A 185 19.05 17.11 19.85
N ASP A 186 19.61 15.89 19.89
CA ASP A 186 18.99 14.68 19.35
C ASP A 186 17.80 14.19 20.22
N GLU A 187 17.72 14.67 21.47
CA GLU A 187 16.66 14.34 22.42
C GLU A 187 15.54 15.39 22.32
N HIS A 188 14.43 15.02 21.68
CA HIS A 188 13.31 15.91 21.41
C HIS A 188 12.05 15.44 22.12
N ASP A 189 12.02 15.55 23.43
CA ASP A 189 10.82 15.37 24.26
C ASP A 189 9.84 16.55 24.14
#